data_f74f6eef4b4dbc2c75b4633ab7a83ec9
#
_entry.id   f74f6eef4b4dbc2c75b4633ab7a83ec9
#
_cell.length_a   1.000
_cell.length_b   1.000
_cell.length_c   1.000
_cell.angle_alpha   90.00
_cell.angle_beta   90.00
_cell.angle_gamma   90.00
#
_symmetry.space_group_name_H-M   'P 1'
#
loop_
_entity.id
_entity.type
_entity.pdbx_description
1 polymer ?
#
loop_
_entity_poly.entity_id
_entity_poly.type
_entity_poly.pdbx_seq_one_letter_code
_entity_poly.pdbx_strand_id
1 'polypeptide(L)'
;MNEQLNHNGAADLSKAKHLPANGPFDENGREILLSLKNVDITFGKGDRAVKAVKNASFDIYRGETSSLVGESGSGKTTIGRAVIRVNPCAAGEIDYKGVRISGKIPKSVDREVIRNIQMVFQDPAASLNERATVDYIISEGLYNFHLFKNEAERVAKVEKIIDEVGLLPEHLTRYPHEFSGGQRQRIGLARAMVMEPELVIADEPISALDISIRAQVLNLMKKFQEERGTTYLFIAHDLSIVRFISDRIGVIYKGDIVEVASSEELFNFPLHPYTRSLISAIPIPDPLLEKNKVLFTYDPSIHDYSSETPELRPIGHDHYVFGSLSEIEEYKKIREAGIPLKPVTIKDVNAPADGQEKEKEGGNEDYNVSNEPILDTPLHDTGNAWLGVLAFLFPILGLIAASVFRKHNYMRNRRSCRKGSFIGLAFRGALLVIFLILLLLAVI
;
A
#
# COMPACT_ATOMS: atom_id res chain seq x y z
N MET A 1 2.17 45.98 -4.90
CA MET A 1 2.78 45.95 -3.56
C MET A 1 3.65 44.71 -3.52
N ASN A 2 4.96 44.91 -3.71
CA ASN A 2 5.93 43.81 -3.93
C ASN A 2 6.21 43.16 -2.56
N GLU A 3 5.82 41.92 -2.40
CA GLU A 3 6.31 41.07 -1.33
C GLU A 3 7.68 40.51 -1.77
N GLN A 4 8.68 40.81 -0.97
CA GLN A 4 10.06 40.35 -1.16
C GLN A 4 10.09 38.83 -0.94
N LEU A 5 10.36 38.11 -2.00
CA LEU A 5 10.71 36.68 -1.97
C LEU A 5 12.11 36.56 -1.35
N ASN A 6 12.17 36.05 -0.15
CA ASN A 6 13.41 35.59 0.45
C ASN A 6 13.88 34.29 -0.24
N HIS A 7 15.16 34.18 -0.52
CA HIS A 7 15.83 33.14 -1.30
C HIS A 7 15.80 31.70 -0.72
N ASN A 8 14.88 31.40 0.20
CA ASN A 8 14.60 30.04 0.70
C ASN A 8 13.09 29.82 0.73
N GLY A 9 12.45 29.86 -0.40
CA GLY A 9 11.10 29.42 -0.80
C GLY A 9 10.00 29.05 0.23
N ALA A 10 10.20 29.25 1.51
CA ALA A 10 9.20 29.12 2.56
C ALA A 10 8.71 30.51 2.97
N ALA A 11 7.54 30.90 2.50
CA ALA A 11 6.82 32.00 3.10
C ALA A 11 6.64 31.69 4.59
N ASP A 12 6.98 32.66 5.46
CA ASP A 12 6.69 32.56 6.90
C ASP A 12 5.17 32.57 7.09
N LEU A 13 4.56 31.40 6.97
CA LEU A 13 3.11 31.18 7.02
C LEU A 13 2.59 30.99 8.46
N SER A 14 3.42 31.27 9.49
CA SER A 14 2.95 31.34 10.87
C SER A 14 1.83 32.37 11.08
N LYS A 15 1.58 33.23 10.10
CA LYS A 15 0.52 34.25 10.07
C LYS A 15 -0.57 33.98 9.01
N ALA A 16 -0.53 32.85 8.32
CA ALA A 16 -1.54 32.50 7.35
C ALA A 16 -2.91 32.41 8.02
N LYS A 17 -3.90 33.13 7.49
CA LYS A 17 -5.29 33.05 7.96
C LYS A 17 -6.06 31.91 7.30
N HIS A 18 -5.60 31.44 6.16
CA HIS A 18 -6.19 30.37 5.34
C HIS A 18 -5.12 29.55 4.67
N LEU A 19 -5.43 28.29 4.35
CA LEU A 19 -4.57 27.43 3.54
C LEU A 19 -4.57 27.96 2.08
N PRO A 20 -3.41 27.86 1.36
CA PRO A 20 -3.38 28.12 -0.07
C PRO A 20 -4.17 27.08 -0.85
N ALA A 21 -4.55 27.41 -2.08
CA ALA A 21 -5.22 26.46 -2.98
C ALA A 21 -4.31 25.27 -3.30
N ASN A 22 -3.04 25.55 -3.63
CA ASN A 22 -2.03 24.57 -3.98
C ASN A 22 -0.86 24.62 -2.99
N GLY A 23 -0.14 23.49 -2.88
CA GLY A 23 1.12 23.39 -2.16
C GLY A 23 2.32 23.86 -3.01
N PRO A 24 3.53 23.81 -2.45
CA PRO A 24 4.76 23.99 -3.21
C PRO A 24 4.96 22.84 -4.20
N PHE A 25 5.77 23.09 -5.24
CA PHE A 25 6.13 22.10 -6.25
C PHE A 25 7.57 21.65 -6.05
N ASP A 26 7.83 20.37 -6.29
CA ASP A 26 9.19 19.83 -6.33
C ASP A 26 9.90 20.16 -7.65
N GLU A 27 11.16 19.72 -7.80
CA GLU A 27 11.99 19.93 -8.99
C GLU A 27 11.39 19.27 -10.25
N ASN A 28 10.52 18.27 -10.09
CA ASN A 28 9.85 17.55 -11.17
C ASN A 28 8.46 18.13 -11.48
N GLY A 29 8.06 19.22 -10.83
CA GLY A 29 6.76 19.87 -11.03
C GLY A 29 5.59 19.13 -10.36
N ARG A 30 5.83 18.22 -9.39
CA ARG A 30 4.79 17.56 -8.60
C ARG A 30 4.42 18.43 -7.40
N GLU A 31 3.13 18.61 -7.15
CA GLU A 31 2.66 19.38 -6.01
C GLU A 31 2.82 18.60 -4.70
N ILE A 32 3.58 19.16 -3.75
CA ILE A 32 3.76 18.60 -2.41
C ILE A 32 2.52 18.98 -1.57
N LEU A 33 1.68 18.01 -1.28
CA LEU A 33 0.48 18.23 -0.47
C LEU A 33 0.81 18.21 1.03
N LEU A 34 1.63 17.24 1.47
CA LEU A 34 2.08 17.09 2.85
C LEU A 34 3.59 16.88 2.89
N SER A 35 4.28 17.55 3.78
CA SER A 35 5.73 17.40 4.01
C SER A 35 6.01 17.22 5.49
N LEU A 36 6.76 16.18 5.83
CA LEU A 36 7.34 15.99 7.15
C LEU A 36 8.82 16.34 7.09
N LYS A 37 9.30 17.16 8.03
CA LYS A 37 10.70 17.63 8.10
C LYS A 37 11.26 17.40 9.48
N ASN A 38 12.15 16.44 9.59
CA ASN A 38 12.87 16.09 10.82
C ASN A 38 11.92 15.88 12.02
N VAL A 39 10.78 15.20 11.80
CA VAL A 39 9.73 15.05 12.80
C VAL A 39 10.11 14.04 13.86
N ASP A 40 10.11 14.49 15.11
CA ASP A 40 10.25 13.67 16.30
C ASP A 40 8.93 13.58 17.05
N ILE A 41 8.55 12.38 17.46
CA ILE A 41 7.38 12.17 18.31
C ILE A 41 7.78 11.35 19.53
N THR A 42 7.56 11.93 20.71
CA THR A 42 7.97 11.33 21.98
C THR A 42 6.79 11.22 22.92
N PHE A 43 6.63 10.07 23.53
CA PHE A 43 5.64 9.81 24.57
C PHE A 43 6.30 9.70 25.94
N GLY A 44 5.59 10.13 26.97
CA GLY A 44 6.13 10.14 28.34
C GLY A 44 6.95 11.42 28.64
N LYS A 45 7.57 11.46 29.82
CA LYS A 45 8.39 12.58 30.31
C LYS A 45 9.58 12.07 31.09
N GLY A 46 10.69 12.83 31.07
CA GLY A 46 11.93 12.49 31.78
C GLY A 46 12.48 11.13 31.35
N ASP A 47 12.96 10.34 32.28
CA ASP A 47 13.62 9.04 32.02
C ASP A 47 12.71 7.97 31.43
N ARG A 48 11.38 8.21 31.43
CA ARG A 48 10.38 7.31 30.81
C ARG A 48 9.93 7.78 29.43
N ALA A 49 10.61 8.77 28.85
CA ALA A 49 10.31 9.25 27.52
C ALA A 49 10.73 8.22 26.47
N VAL A 50 9.79 7.82 25.62
CA VAL A 50 10.02 6.91 24.49
C VAL A 50 9.88 7.69 23.20
N LYS A 51 10.94 7.78 22.42
CA LYS A 51 10.94 8.41 21.09
C LYS A 51 10.40 7.40 20.09
N ALA A 52 9.12 7.53 19.77
CA ALA A 52 8.39 6.60 18.88
C ALA A 52 8.64 6.88 17.40
N VAL A 53 8.97 8.13 17.04
CA VAL A 53 9.37 8.55 15.69
C VAL A 53 10.60 9.43 15.84
N LYS A 54 11.58 9.23 14.96
CA LYS A 54 12.88 9.85 15.03
C LYS A 54 13.22 10.45 13.67
N ASN A 55 13.36 11.78 13.63
CA ASN A 55 13.84 12.53 12.48
C ASN A 55 13.14 12.16 11.15
N ALA A 56 11.82 11.84 11.21
CA ALA A 56 11.09 11.41 10.02
C ALA A 56 10.96 12.55 9.01
N SER A 57 11.41 12.30 7.77
CA SER A 57 11.37 13.27 6.68
C SER A 57 10.92 12.58 5.41
N PHE A 58 9.78 13.00 4.84
CA PHE A 58 9.28 12.56 3.53
C PHE A 58 8.14 13.46 3.07
N ASP A 59 7.90 13.46 1.76
CA ASP A 59 6.84 14.22 1.12
C ASP A 59 5.75 13.29 0.56
N ILE A 60 4.51 13.78 0.55
CA ILE A 60 3.35 13.17 -0.10
C ILE A 60 2.86 14.14 -1.16
N TYR A 61 2.76 13.65 -2.40
CA TYR A 61 2.32 14.46 -3.52
C TYR A 61 0.82 14.37 -3.72
N ARG A 62 0.23 15.45 -4.29
CA ARG A 62 -1.20 15.49 -4.54
C ARG A 62 -1.63 14.39 -5.51
N GLY A 63 -2.72 13.68 -5.16
CA GLY A 63 -3.33 12.64 -5.98
C GLY A 63 -2.61 11.29 -5.95
N GLU A 64 -1.49 11.16 -5.20
CA GLU A 64 -0.82 9.87 -5.04
C GLU A 64 -1.30 9.10 -3.81
N THR A 65 -1.07 7.79 -3.83
CA THR A 65 -1.10 6.93 -2.65
C THR A 65 0.33 6.68 -2.17
N SER A 66 0.74 7.39 -1.13
CA SER A 66 1.99 7.13 -0.41
C SER A 66 1.73 6.15 0.71
N SER A 67 2.45 5.04 0.74
CA SER A 67 2.33 4.05 1.81
C SER A 67 3.46 4.12 2.82
N LEU A 68 3.14 3.85 4.08
CA LEU A 68 4.12 3.70 5.16
C LEU A 68 4.06 2.27 5.71
N VAL A 69 5.16 1.52 5.57
CA VAL A 69 5.23 0.10 5.95
C VAL A 69 6.33 -0.17 6.97
N GLY A 70 6.15 -1.22 7.76
CA GLY A 70 7.10 -1.67 8.78
C GLY A 70 6.40 -2.53 9.83
N GLU A 71 7.15 -3.08 10.77
CA GLU A 71 6.63 -3.91 11.85
C GLU A 71 5.63 -3.16 12.75
N SER A 72 4.83 -3.93 13.50
CA SER A 72 3.94 -3.36 14.53
C SER A 72 4.77 -2.61 15.57
N GLY A 73 4.29 -1.42 15.96
CA GLY A 73 5.02 -0.56 16.91
C GLY A 73 6.17 0.26 16.30
N SER A 74 6.43 0.21 14.99
CA SER A 74 7.51 0.99 14.36
C SER A 74 7.25 2.51 14.28
N GLY A 75 6.03 2.99 14.59
CA GLY A 75 5.71 4.43 14.60
C GLY A 75 4.73 4.88 13.51
N LYS A 76 4.24 4.00 12.63
CA LYS A 76 3.34 4.33 11.49
C LYS A 76 2.07 5.07 11.92
N THR A 77 1.26 4.45 12.76
CA THR A 77 0.04 5.06 13.33
C THR A 77 0.34 6.36 14.07
N THR A 78 1.51 6.42 14.72
CA THR A 78 1.96 7.61 15.45
C THR A 78 2.17 8.79 14.51
N ILE A 79 2.77 8.57 13.33
CA ILE A 79 2.91 9.58 12.27
C ILE A 79 1.53 10.00 11.76
N GLY A 80 0.65 9.07 11.40
CA GLY A 80 -0.70 9.39 10.94
C GLY A 80 -1.46 10.26 11.93
N ARG A 81 -1.40 9.93 13.22
CA ARG A 81 -2.03 10.72 14.29
C ARG A 81 -1.36 12.09 14.53
N ALA A 82 -0.08 12.24 14.20
CA ALA A 82 0.57 13.54 14.25
C ALA A 82 0.13 14.45 13.10
N VAL A 83 -0.08 13.89 11.90
CA VAL A 83 -0.61 14.65 10.75
C VAL A 83 -2.00 15.20 11.03
N ILE A 84 -2.91 14.44 11.64
CA ILE A 84 -4.23 14.94 12.08
C ILE A 84 -4.16 15.70 13.42
N ARG A 85 -2.95 16.00 13.92
CA ARG A 85 -2.70 16.83 15.11
C ARG A 85 -3.20 16.24 16.45
N VAL A 86 -3.46 14.93 16.51
CA VAL A 86 -3.77 14.21 17.76
C VAL A 86 -2.51 14.01 18.59
N ASN A 87 -1.39 13.64 17.96
CA ASN A 87 -0.11 13.51 18.63
C ASN A 87 0.72 14.79 18.38
N PRO A 88 1.22 15.47 19.41
CA PRO A 88 2.13 16.59 19.23
C PRO A 88 3.51 16.13 18.76
N CYS A 89 4.14 16.92 17.88
CA CYS A 89 5.55 16.75 17.55
C CYS A 89 6.43 17.29 18.68
N ALA A 90 7.45 16.54 19.06
CA ALA A 90 8.47 16.97 20.02
C ALA A 90 9.51 17.90 19.36
N ALA A 91 9.82 17.62 18.07
CA ALA A 91 10.68 18.44 17.22
C ALA A 91 10.25 18.28 15.76
N GLY A 92 10.82 19.10 14.89
CA GLY A 92 10.51 19.10 13.45
C GLY A 92 9.20 19.78 13.09
N GLU A 93 8.84 19.68 11.83
CA GLU A 93 7.71 20.39 11.24
C GLU A 93 6.88 19.45 10.37
N ILE A 94 5.55 19.64 10.41
CA ILE A 94 4.63 19.04 9.46
C ILE A 94 3.97 20.20 8.72
N ASP A 95 4.15 20.23 7.40
CA ASP A 95 3.60 21.25 6.52
C ASP A 95 2.52 20.63 5.64
N TYR A 96 1.37 21.31 5.54
CA TYR A 96 0.29 20.96 4.63
C TYR A 96 0.10 22.09 3.63
N LYS A 97 0.24 21.81 2.33
CA LYS A 97 0.28 22.84 1.27
C LYS A 97 1.31 23.95 1.56
N GLY A 98 2.47 23.59 2.11
CA GLY A 98 3.52 24.53 2.50
C GLY A 98 3.23 25.34 3.76
N VAL A 99 2.07 25.16 4.38
CA VAL A 99 1.72 25.82 5.66
C VAL A 99 2.02 24.87 6.81
N ARG A 100 2.81 25.34 7.77
CA ARG A 100 3.09 24.57 8.97
C ARG A 100 1.81 24.31 9.77
N ILE A 101 1.49 23.04 9.96
CA ILE A 101 0.33 22.58 10.74
C ILE A 101 0.72 21.96 12.09
N SER A 102 2.00 21.67 12.34
CA SER A 102 2.48 21.22 13.64
C SER A 102 2.53 22.37 14.65
N GLY A 103 2.33 22.07 15.93
CA GLY A 103 2.37 23.07 17.00
C GLY A 103 1.11 23.94 17.08
N LYS A 104 1.27 25.21 17.48
CA LYS A 104 0.15 26.16 17.58
C LYS A 104 -0.11 26.83 16.24
N ILE A 105 -1.35 26.74 15.76
CA ILE A 105 -1.81 27.36 14.50
C ILE A 105 -3.08 28.18 14.74
N PRO A 106 -3.42 29.10 13.83
CA PRO A 106 -4.68 29.84 13.88
C PRO A 106 -5.89 28.89 13.80
N LYS A 107 -6.96 29.21 14.52
CA LYS A 107 -8.20 28.39 14.52
C LYS A 107 -8.83 28.24 13.13
N SER A 108 -8.68 29.22 12.24
CA SER A 108 -9.15 29.16 10.86
C SER A 108 -8.41 28.06 10.09
N VAL A 109 -7.08 28.06 10.15
CA VAL A 109 -6.22 27.04 9.52
C VAL A 109 -6.50 25.65 10.13
N ASP A 110 -6.62 25.55 11.46
CA ASP A 110 -6.95 24.30 12.15
C ASP A 110 -8.29 23.71 11.65
N ARG A 111 -9.30 24.54 11.47
CA ARG A 111 -10.60 24.13 10.93
C ARG A 111 -10.49 23.63 9.48
N GLU A 112 -9.69 24.29 8.65
CA GLU A 112 -9.44 23.86 7.26
C GLU A 112 -8.67 22.54 7.22
N VAL A 113 -7.65 22.36 8.07
CA VAL A 113 -6.89 21.09 8.20
C VAL A 113 -7.83 19.96 8.60
N ILE A 114 -8.67 20.13 9.63
CA ILE A 114 -9.60 19.08 10.07
C ILE A 114 -10.61 18.73 8.96
N ARG A 115 -11.02 19.68 8.12
CA ARG A 115 -11.91 19.41 7.00
C ARG A 115 -11.22 18.65 5.88
N ASN A 116 -10.01 19.06 5.51
CA ASN A 116 -9.33 18.58 4.31
C ASN A 116 -8.49 17.31 4.55
N ILE A 117 -8.14 17.01 5.81
CA ILE A 117 -7.41 15.79 6.19
C ILE A 117 -8.31 14.93 7.06
N GLN A 118 -8.69 13.76 6.54
CA GLN A 118 -9.54 12.81 7.24
C GLN A 118 -8.76 11.54 7.58
N MET A 119 -9.25 10.76 8.56
CA MET A 119 -8.61 9.49 8.95
C MET A 119 -9.62 8.35 8.98
N VAL A 120 -9.24 7.25 8.35
CA VAL A 120 -9.90 5.95 8.45
C VAL A 120 -9.08 5.11 9.43
N PHE A 121 -9.70 4.70 10.53
CA PHE A 121 -9.02 4.01 11.64
C PHE A 121 -8.95 2.50 11.43
N GLN A 122 -7.98 1.88 12.05
CA GLN A 122 -7.72 0.44 12.04
C GLN A 122 -8.90 -0.39 12.58
N ASP A 123 -9.51 0.06 13.67
CA ASP A 123 -10.68 -0.60 14.26
C ASP A 123 -11.94 0.22 13.99
N PRO A 124 -12.78 -0.21 13.04
CA PRO A 124 -14.00 0.48 12.73
C PRO A 124 -15.02 0.43 13.90
N ALA A 125 -15.01 -0.62 14.72
CA ALA A 125 -15.93 -0.73 15.85
C ALA A 125 -15.58 0.30 16.92
N ALA A 126 -14.31 0.48 17.25
CA ALA A 126 -13.87 1.50 18.20
C ALA A 126 -14.04 2.94 17.69
N SER A 127 -14.09 3.14 16.36
CA SER A 127 -14.12 4.46 15.72
C SER A 127 -15.52 4.99 15.42
N LEU A 128 -16.55 4.15 15.43
CA LEU A 128 -17.94 4.51 15.19
C LEU A 128 -18.73 4.65 16.50
N ASN A 129 -19.62 5.61 16.56
CA ASN A 129 -20.50 5.76 17.72
C ASN A 129 -21.64 4.73 17.65
N GLU A 130 -21.57 3.68 18.47
CA GLU A 130 -22.55 2.58 18.50
C GLU A 130 -23.98 3.02 18.89
N ARG A 131 -24.15 4.26 19.38
CA ARG A 131 -25.45 4.83 19.75
C ARG A 131 -26.05 5.75 18.72
N ALA A 132 -25.35 5.96 17.62
CA ALA A 132 -25.79 6.82 16.52
C ALA A 132 -26.14 5.99 15.29
N THR A 133 -27.10 6.43 14.50
CA THR A 133 -27.43 5.82 13.21
C THR A 133 -26.30 6.07 12.19
N VAL A 134 -26.23 5.24 11.17
CA VAL A 134 -25.27 5.41 10.07
C VAL A 134 -25.43 6.76 9.39
N ASP A 135 -26.68 7.23 9.18
CA ASP A 135 -26.94 8.58 8.64
C ASP A 135 -26.27 9.66 9.49
N TYR A 136 -26.47 9.62 10.82
CA TYR A 136 -25.85 10.61 11.71
C TYR A 136 -24.32 10.55 11.69
N ILE A 137 -23.74 9.37 11.73
CA ILE A 137 -22.28 9.16 11.72
C ILE A 137 -21.65 9.74 10.45
N ILE A 138 -22.26 9.51 9.28
CA ILE A 138 -21.77 10.05 8.01
C ILE A 138 -22.01 11.56 7.94
N SER A 139 -23.16 12.03 8.43
CA SER A 139 -23.55 13.46 8.37
C SER A 139 -22.82 14.35 9.36
N GLU A 140 -22.19 13.81 10.41
CA GLU A 140 -21.58 14.59 11.50
C GLU A 140 -20.61 15.66 10.97
N GLY A 141 -19.74 15.30 10.04
CA GLY A 141 -18.82 16.22 9.39
C GLY A 141 -19.54 17.31 8.59
N LEU A 142 -20.59 16.95 7.87
CA LEU A 142 -21.39 17.90 7.10
C LEU A 142 -22.05 18.95 8.00
N TYR A 143 -22.58 18.57 9.16
CA TYR A 143 -23.15 19.48 10.15
C TYR A 143 -22.07 20.39 10.75
N ASN A 144 -20.95 19.83 11.20
CA ASN A 144 -19.90 20.57 11.88
C ASN A 144 -19.25 21.64 10.99
N PHE A 145 -19.17 21.39 9.69
CA PHE A 145 -18.56 22.30 8.72
C PHE A 145 -19.55 23.04 7.83
N HIS A 146 -20.87 22.86 8.04
CA HIS A 146 -21.94 23.49 7.25
C HIS A 146 -21.79 23.27 5.74
N LEU A 147 -21.54 21.99 5.32
CA LEU A 147 -21.26 21.63 3.94
C LEU A 147 -22.52 21.33 3.11
N PHE A 148 -23.67 21.85 3.50
CA PHE A 148 -24.94 21.76 2.79
C PHE A 148 -25.77 23.00 2.97
N LYS A 149 -26.63 23.32 2.01
CA LYS A 149 -27.51 24.49 2.04
C LYS A 149 -28.83 24.20 2.72
N ASN A 150 -29.32 22.97 2.60
CA ASN A 150 -30.58 22.51 3.16
C ASN A 150 -30.54 21.00 3.41
N GLU A 151 -31.53 20.49 4.15
CA GLU A 151 -31.58 19.09 4.54
C GLU A 151 -31.68 18.13 3.34
N ALA A 152 -32.35 18.53 2.27
CA ALA A 152 -32.43 17.73 1.05
C ALA A 152 -31.05 17.51 0.39
N GLU A 153 -30.18 18.54 0.38
CA GLU A 153 -28.82 18.44 -0.11
C GLU A 153 -27.96 17.52 0.78
N ARG A 154 -28.11 17.63 2.12
CA ARG A 154 -27.44 16.75 3.06
C ARG A 154 -27.80 15.27 2.80
N VAL A 155 -29.10 14.98 2.72
CA VAL A 155 -29.60 13.62 2.45
C VAL A 155 -29.04 13.11 1.14
N ALA A 156 -29.09 13.90 0.06
CA ALA A 156 -28.56 13.52 -1.24
C ALA A 156 -27.05 13.20 -1.21
N LYS A 157 -26.24 13.98 -0.45
CA LYS A 157 -24.81 13.70 -0.27
C LYS A 157 -24.56 12.39 0.48
N VAL A 158 -25.36 12.13 1.52
CA VAL A 158 -25.24 10.90 2.32
C VAL A 158 -25.71 9.68 1.55
N GLU A 159 -26.82 9.76 0.81
CA GLU A 159 -27.28 8.68 -0.06
C GLU A 159 -26.28 8.38 -1.19
N LYS A 160 -25.69 9.41 -1.78
CA LYS A 160 -24.65 9.25 -2.79
C LYS A 160 -23.43 8.50 -2.24
N ILE A 161 -22.89 8.92 -1.09
CA ILE A 161 -21.68 8.30 -0.56
C ILE A 161 -21.94 6.89 -0.05
N ILE A 162 -23.13 6.59 0.52
CA ILE A 162 -23.47 5.25 0.98
C ILE A 162 -23.57 4.26 -0.18
N ASP A 163 -24.13 4.69 -1.31
CA ASP A 163 -24.17 3.92 -2.55
C ASP A 163 -22.75 3.68 -3.13
N GLU A 164 -21.92 4.73 -3.18
CA GLU A 164 -20.55 4.66 -3.67
C GLU A 164 -19.68 3.66 -2.88
N VAL A 165 -19.89 3.54 -1.56
CA VAL A 165 -19.20 2.53 -0.74
C VAL A 165 -19.85 1.14 -0.82
N GLY A 166 -20.88 0.97 -1.68
CA GLY A 166 -21.56 -0.30 -1.91
C GLY A 166 -22.44 -0.77 -0.74
N LEU A 167 -23.06 0.18 -0.05
CA LEU A 167 -24.08 -0.04 0.96
C LEU A 167 -25.43 0.48 0.46
N LEU A 168 -26.53 -0.03 1.03
CA LEU A 168 -27.87 0.35 0.59
C LEU A 168 -28.38 1.59 1.37
N PRO A 169 -29.21 2.46 0.77
CA PRO A 169 -29.81 3.61 1.47
C PRO A 169 -30.60 3.22 2.73
N GLU A 170 -31.27 2.06 2.72
CA GLU A 170 -31.98 1.52 3.89
C GLU A 170 -31.06 1.25 5.11
N HIS A 171 -29.76 1.13 4.89
CA HIS A 171 -28.78 0.98 5.96
C HIS A 171 -28.58 2.27 6.79
N LEU A 172 -28.98 3.43 6.28
CA LEU A 172 -28.78 4.71 6.94
C LEU A 172 -29.50 4.82 8.30
N THR A 173 -30.62 4.10 8.47
CA THR A 173 -31.41 4.10 9.72
C THR A 173 -30.91 3.10 10.77
N ARG A 174 -29.95 2.25 10.40
CA ARG A 174 -29.40 1.20 11.29
C ARG A 174 -28.24 1.72 12.13
N TYR A 175 -27.86 0.93 13.13
CA TYR A 175 -26.74 1.20 14.03
C TYR A 175 -25.52 0.36 13.68
N PRO A 176 -24.27 0.81 14.03
CA PRO A 176 -23.03 0.10 13.66
C PRO A 176 -22.99 -1.36 14.09
N HIS A 177 -23.53 -1.72 15.27
CA HIS A 177 -23.53 -3.10 15.77
C HIS A 177 -24.35 -4.09 14.92
N GLU A 178 -25.21 -3.59 14.01
CA GLU A 178 -26.00 -4.43 13.09
C GLU A 178 -25.23 -4.81 11.81
N PHE A 179 -23.97 -4.37 11.68
CA PHE A 179 -23.17 -4.55 10.48
C PHE A 179 -21.97 -5.48 10.69
N SER A 180 -21.54 -6.16 9.62
CA SER A 180 -20.29 -6.91 9.61
C SER A 180 -19.07 -5.97 9.71
N GLY A 181 -17.91 -6.50 10.07
CA GLY A 181 -16.66 -5.72 10.14
C GLY A 181 -16.35 -4.97 8.85
N GLY A 182 -16.50 -5.62 7.70
CA GLY A 182 -16.28 -4.99 6.39
C GLY A 182 -17.29 -3.91 6.04
N GLN A 183 -18.56 -4.06 6.45
CA GLN A 183 -19.57 -3.03 6.28
C GLN A 183 -19.29 -1.82 7.19
N ARG A 184 -18.88 -2.05 8.46
CA ARG A 184 -18.46 -0.96 9.36
C ARG A 184 -17.27 -0.20 8.80
N GLN A 185 -16.30 -0.91 8.18
CA GLN A 185 -15.16 -0.25 7.54
C GLN A 185 -15.60 0.66 6.39
N ARG A 186 -16.58 0.23 5.58
CA ARG A 186 -17.17 1.06 4.51
C ARG A 186 -17.93 2.26 5.06
N ILE A 187 -18.62 2.12 6.19
CA ILE A 187 -19.24 3.24 6.90
C ILE A 187 -18.18 4.25 7.36
N GLY A 188 -17.05 3.77 7.92
CA GLY A 188 -15.91 4.61 8.31
C GLY A 188 -15.29 5.34 7.11
N LEU A 189 -15.19 4.67 5.97
CA LEU A 189 -14.72 5.28 4.73
C LEU A 189 -15.74 6.33 4.20
N ALA A 190 -17.04 6.01 4.22
CA ALA A 190 -18.11 6.96 3.83
C ALA A 190 -18.07 8.22 4.69
N ARG A 191 -17.92 8.08 6.02
CA ARG A 191 -17.76 9.19 6.95
C ARG A 191 -16.59 10.11 6.60
N ALA A 192 -15.46 9.54 6.22
CA ALA A 192 -14.30 10.31 5.80
C ALA A 192 -14.54 10.99 4.43
N MET A 193 -15.06 10.24 3.47
CA MET A 193 -15.15 10.68 2.07
C MET A 193 -16.31 11.63 1.78
N VAL A 194 -17.38 11.68 2.62
CA VAL A 194 -18.48 12.64 2.47
C VAL A 194 -18.02 14.09 2.63
N MET A 195 -16.90 14.29 3.33
CA MET A 195 -16.26 15.59 3.53
C MET A 195 -15.50 16.09 2.29
N GLU A 196 -15.33 15.25 1.27
CA GLU A 196 -14.50 15.51 0.08
C GLU A 196 -13.07 15.94 0.46
N PRO A 197 -12.36 15.14 1.26
CA PRO A 197 -11.03 15.49 1.75
C PRO A 197 -10.00 15.47 0.63
N GLU A 198 -8.95 16.29 0.76
CA GLU A 198 -7.80 16.26 -0.15
C GLU A 198 -6.81 15.16 0.26
N LEU A 199 -6.68 14.85 1.56
CA LEU A 199 -5.83 13.82 2.11
C LEU A 199 -6.61 12.89 3.04
N VAL A 200 -6.48 11.59 2.83
CA VAL A 200 -7.01 10.56 3.73
C VAL A 200 -5.85 9.73 4.30
N ILE A 201 -5.78 9.70 5.63
CA ILE A 201 -4.88 8.80 6.34
C ILE A 201 -5.63 7.49 6.59
N ALA A 202 -5.22 6.43 5.93
CA ALA A 202 -5.81 5.11 6.06
C ALA A 202 -4.91 4.22 6.95
N ASP A 203 -5.24 4.16 8.24
CA ASP A 203 -4.46 3.42 9.23
C ASP A 203 -4.94 1.96 9.29
N GLU A 204 -4.18 1.06 8.64
CA GLU A 204 -4.48 -0.37 8.50
C GLU A 204 -5.96 -0.67 8.12
N PRO A 205 -6.53 -0.03 7.09
CA PRO A 205 -7.98 0.00 6.85
C PRO A 205 -8.56 -1.36 6.46
N ILE A 206 -7.73 -2.37 6.27
CA ILE A 206 -8.13 -3.70 5.76
C ILE A 206 -7.58 -4.86 6.60
N SER A 207 -6.84 -4.59 7.69
CA SER A 207 -6.14 -5.61 8.48
C SER A 207 -7.10 -6.65 9.08
N ALA A 208 -8.27 -6.22 9.56
CA ALA A 208 -9.28 -7.06 10.20
C ALA A 208 -10.32 -7.64 9.23
N LEU A 209 -10.11 -7.54 7.91
CA LEU A 209 -11.09 -7.96 6.90
C LEU A 209 -10.69 -9.25 6.19
N ASP A 210 -11.68 -10.01 5.74
CA ASP A 210 -11.50 -11.17 4.88
C ASP A 210 -10.93 -10.78 3.50
N ILE A 211 -10.20 -11.67 2.83
CA ILE A 211 -9.48 -11.42 1.58
C ILE A 211 -10.36 -10.80 0.51
N SER A 212 -11.60 -11.30 0.33
CA SER A 212 -12.54 -10.79 -0.67
C SER A 212 -13.00 -9.36 -0.37
N ILE A 213 -13.20 -9.04 0.91
CA ILE A 213 -13.61 -7.71 1.35
C ILE A 213 -12.43 -6.72 1.29
N ARG A 214 -11.20 -7.17 1.58
CA ARG A 214 -9.98 -6.35 1.40
C ARG A 214 -9.89 -5.80 -0.01
N ALA A 215 -10.01 -6.68 -1.02
CA ALA A 215 -9.96 -6.27 -2.42
C ALA A 215 -11.03 -5.23 -2.78
N GLN A 216 -12.25 -5.37 -2.26
CA GLN A 216 -13.33 -4.42 -2.50
C GLN A 216 -13.03 -3.04 -1.91
N VAL A 217 -12.51 -2.98 -0.67
CA VAL A 217 -12.16 -1.71 -0.01
C VAL A 217 -10.98 -1.03 -0.73
N LEU A 218 -9.96 -1.78 -1.14
CA LEU A 218 -8.82 -1.24 -1.89
C LEU A 218 -9.25 -0.67 -3.25
N ASN A 219 -10.08 -1.41 -3.99
CA ASN A 219 -10.61 -0.93 -5.27
C ASN A 219 -11.47 0.33 -5.10
N LEU A 220 -12.24 0.42 -4.01
CA LEU A 220 -13.01 1.60 -3.69
C LEU A 220 -12.12 2.81 -3.39
N MET A 221 -11.04 2.62 -2.62
CA MET A 221 -10.06 3.69 -2.34
C MET A 221 -9.37 4.16 -3.63
N LYS A 222 -8.99 3.22 -4.50
CA LYS A 222 -8.40 3.53 -5.80
C LYS A 222 -9.38 4.28 -6.72
N LYS A 223 -10.65 3.88 -6.73
CA LYS A 223 -11.70 4.60 -7.43
C LYS A 223 -11.79 6.07 -6.96
N PHE A 224 -11.78 6.32 -5.66
CA PHE A 224 -11.79 7.69 -5.14
C PHE A 224 -10.51 8.47 -5.49
N GLN A 225 -9.35 7.83 -5.53
CA GLN A 225 -8.12 8.45 -6.03
C GLN A 225 -8.26 8.88 -7.49
N GLU A 226 -8.72 7.98 -8.37
CA GLU A 226 -8.85 8.22 -9.81
C GLU A 226 -9.95 9.24 -10.15
N GLU A 227 -11.12 9.14 -9.50
CA GLU A 227 -12.27 9.99 -9.82
C GLU A 227 -12.26 11.36 -9.14
N ARG A 228 -11.65 11.46 -7.95
CA ARG A 228 -11.70 12.68 -7.12
C ARG A 228 -10.32 13.29 -6.87
N GLY A 229 -9.24 12.65 -7.30
CA GLY A 229 -7.88 13.10 -7.00
C GLY A 229 -7.53 13.02 -5.51
N THR A 230 -8.20 12.14 -4.75
CA THR A 230 -7.94 11.99 -3.31
C THR A 230 -6.53 11.47 -3.09
N THR A 231 -5.77 12.14 -2.25
CA THR A 231 -4.42 11.70 -1.85
C THR A 231 -4.53 10.77 -0.64
N TYR A 232 -3.68 9.75 -0.56
CA TYR A 232 -3.68 8.81 0.56
C TYR A 232 -2.30 8.73 1.24
N LEU A 233 -2.31 8.74 2.58
CA LEU A 233 -1.26 8.14 3.40
C LEU A 233 -1.77 6.77 3.87
N PHE A 234 -1.35 5.71 3.22
CA PHE A 234 -1.79 4.35 3.49
C PHE A 234 -0.81 3.66 4.44
N ILE A 235 -1.24 3.35 5.65
CA ILE A 235 -0.42 2.67 6.67
C ILE A 235 -0.76 1.19 6.65
N ALA A 236 0.27 0.33 6.48
CA ALA A 236 0.11 -1.11 6.47
C ALA A 236 1.35 -1.82 7.02
N HIS A 237 1.19 -3.11 7.33
CA HIS A 237 2.29 -4.01 7.67
C HIS A 237 2.54 -5.06 6.56
N ASP A 238 1.63 -5.18 5.60
CA ASP A 238 1.69 -6.16 4.50
C ASP A 238 2.12 -5.49 3.19
N LEU A 239 3.36 -5.75 2.78
CA LEU A 239 3.96 -5.22 1.55
C LEU A 239 3.29 -5.74 0.27
N SER A 240 2.66 -6.92 0.29
CA SER A 240 1.97 -7.44 -0.89
C SER A 240 0.77 -6.57 -1.27
N ILE A 241 0.06 -6.06 -0.27
CA ILE A 241 -1.06 -5.15 -0.45
C ILE A 241 -0.59 -3.77 -0.89
N VAL A 242 0.46 -3.29 -0.24
CA VAL A 242 1.06 -1.98 -0.51
C VAL A 242 1.54 -1.88 -1.96
N ARG A 243 2.15 -2.94 -2.49
CA ARG A 243 2.56 -3.00 -3.91
C ARG A 243 1.40 -2.76 -4.88
N PHE A 244 0.20 -3.18 -4.52
CA PHE A 244 -0.98 -3.05 -5.38
C PHE A 244 -1.56 -1.63 -5.40
N ILE A 245 -1.55 -0.93 -4.24
CA ILE A 245 -2.26 0.34 -4.09
C ILE A 245 -1.36 1.56 -4.17
N SER A 246 -0.04 1.41 -3.97
CA SER A 246 0.85 2.53 -3.73
C SER A 246 1.59 3.00 -4.97
N ASP A 247 1.68 4.31 -5.12
CA ASP A 247 2.59 4.98 -6.05
C ASP A 247 3.99 5.08 -5.44
N ARG A 248 4.09 5.41 -4.14
CA ARG A 248 5.34 5.53 -3.37
C ARG A 248 5.23 4.77 -2.05
N ILE A 249 6.38 4.30 -1.55
CA ILE A 249 6.45 3.54 -0.31
C ILE A 249 7.59 4.08 0.55
N GLY A 250 7.25 4.41 1.81
CA GLY A 250 8.21 4.66 2.87
C GLY A 250 8.29 3.45 3.81
N VAL A 251 9.48 3.00 4.11
CA VAL A 251 9.74 1.92 5.05
C VAL A 251 10.22 2.50 6.37
N ILE A 252 9.56 2.12 7.47
CA ILE A 252 9.92 2.60 8.82
C ILE A 252 10.33 1.44 9.72
N TYR A 253 11.47 1.60 10.39
CA TYR A 253 12.02 0.65 11.35
C TYR A 253 12.33 1.33 12.68
N LYS A 254 11.69 0.88 13.77
CA LYS A 254 11.92 1.41 15.14
C LYS A 254 11.93 2.93 15.26
N GLY A 255 11.08 3.60 14.50
CA GLY A 255 10.89 5.04 14.51
C GLY A 255 11.68 5.80 13.44
N ASP A 256 12.63 5.17 12.76
CA ASP A 256 13.42 5.76 11.69
C ASP A 256 12.83 5.41 10.31
N ILE A 257 12.72 6.39 9.40
CA ILE A 257 12.42 6.11 7.98
C ILE A 257 13.71 5.59 7.35
N VAL A 258 13.71 4.34 6.92
CA VAL A 258 14.92 3.67 6.43
C VAL A 258 15.03 3.67 4.91
N GLU A 259 13.90 3.72 4.19
CA GLU A 259 13.91 3.77 2.73
C GLU A 259 12.62 4.41 2.22
N VAL A 260 12.71 5.24 1.16
CA VAL A 260 11.57 5.86 0.48
C VAL A 260 11.82 5.82 -1.02
N ALA A 261 10.91 5.24 -1.79
CA ALA A 261 11.01 5.20 -3.24
C ALA A 261 9.62 5.05 -3.89
N SER A 262 9.54 5.12 -5.22
CA SER A 262 8.36 4.66 -5.94
C SER A 262 8.15 3.16 -5.69
N SER A 263 6.91 2.68 -5.80
CA SER A 263 6.60 1.27 -5.57
C SER A 263 7.43 0.36 -6.47
N GLU A 264 7.55 0.69 -7.75
CA GLU A 264 8.33 -0.08 -8.71
C GLU A 264 9.83 -0.10 -8.35
N GLU A 265 10.40 1.06 -8.02
CA GLU A 265 11.79 1.22 -7.64
C GLU A 265 12.12 0.42 -6.37
N LEU A 266 11.28 0.51 -5.33
CA LEU A 266 11.51 -0.19 -4.07
C LEU A 266 11.51 -1.72 -4.23
N PHE A 267 10.62 -2.25 -5.07
CA PHE A 267 10.55 -3.71 -5.30
C PHE A 267 11.65 -4.23 -6.22
N ASN A 268 12.17 -3.40 -7.13
CA ASN A 268 13.28 -3.78 -8.01
C ASN A 268 14.65 -3.57 -7.34
N PHE A 269 14.78 -2.52 -6.53
CA PHE A 269 16.03 -2.11 -5.89
C PHE A 269 15.82 -1.83 -4.40
N PRO A 270 15.46 -2.85 -3.58
CA PRO A 270 15.38 -2.68 -2.13
C PRO A 270 16.80 -2.61 -1.58
N LEU A 271 17.29 -1.42 -1.27
CA LEU A 271 18.69 -1.20 -0.92
C LEU A 271 18.94 -1.38 0.56
N HIS A 272 18.05 -0.85 1.42
CA HIS A 272 18.23 -1.03 2.85
C HIS A 272 17.99 -2.50 3.25
N PRO A 273 18.86 -3.13 4.06
CA PRO A 273 18.74 -4.54 4.43
C PRO A 273 17.41 -4.91 5.10
N TYR A 274 16.83 -3.99 5.88
CA TYR A 274 15.50 -4.21 6.47
C TYR A 274 14.40 -4.28 5.41
N THR A 275 14.45 -3.46 4.37
CA THR A 275 13.50 -3.54 3.25
C THR A 275 13.61 -4.87 2.53
N ARG A 276 14.84 -5.37 2.31
CA ARG A 276 15.07 -6.70 1.74
C ARG A 276 14.45 -7.81 2.61
N SER A 277 14.61 -7.71 3.93
CA SER A 277 13.99 -8.63 4.88
C SER A 277 12.47 -8.65 4.74
N LEU A 278 11.83 -7.48 4.72
CA LEU A 278 10.38 -7.36 4.56
C LEU A 278 9.89 -7.92 3.22
N ILE A 279 10.57 -7.63 2.11
CA ILE A 279 10.19 -8.14 0.79
C ILE A 279 10.42 -9.65 0.72
N SER A 280 11.49 -10.16 1.31
CA SER A 280 11.74 -11.60 1.38
C SER A 280 10.65 -12.36 2.15
N ALA A 281 9.97 -11.72 3.07
CA ALA A 281 8.88 -12.32 3.86
C ALA A 281 7.54 -12.39 3.11
N ILE A 282 7.39 -11.73 1.95
CA ILE A 282 6.15 -11.78 1.16
C ILE A 282 5.88 -13.21 0.69
N PRO A 283 4.70 -13.80 0.99
CA PRO A 283 4.38 -15.17 0.58
C PRO A 283 4.38 -15.34 -0.94
N ILE A 284 4.97 -16.42 -1.43
CA ILE A 284 4.93 -16.78 -2.84
C ILE A 284 3.68 -17.63 -3.07
N PRO A 285 2.81 -17.33 -4.07
CA PRO A 285 1.59 -18.08 -4.32
C PRO A 285 1.80 -19.57 -4.68
N ASP A 286 3.01 -19.95 -5.11
CA ASP A 286 3.37 -21.33 -5.40
C ASP A 286 3.90 -22.02 -4.13
N PRO A 287 3.20 -23.05 -3.60
CA PRO A 287 3.60 -23.74 -2.37
C PRO A 287 4.97 -24.45 -2.45
N LEU A 288 5.40 -24.87 -3.65
CA LEU A 288 6.69 -25.53 -3.83
C LEU A 288 7.83 -24.52 -3.74
N LEU A 289 7.62 -23.33 -4.33
CA LEU A 289 8.57 -22.23 -4.24
C LEU A 289 8.63 -21.67 -2.83
N GLU A 290 7.47 -21.49 -2.17
CA GLU A 290 7.39 -20.97 -0.80
C GLU A 290 8.12 -21.89 0.19
N LYS A 291 8.00 -23.22 0.03
CA LYS A 291 8.68 -24.18 0.90
C LYS A 291 10.22 -24.10 0.81
N ASN A 292 10.74 -23.73 -0.34
CA ASN A 292 12.19 -23.68 -0.61
C ASN A 292 12.76 -22.26 -0.54
N LYS A 293 11.94 -21.30 -0.14
CA LYS A 293 12.31 -19.90 0.00
C LYS A 293 13.25 -19.72 1.18
N VAL A 294 14.33 -18.98 0.94
CA VAL A 294 15.25 -18.53 1.99
C VAL A 294 14.84 -17.14 2.44
N LEU A 295 14.50 -16.99 3.71
CA LEU A 295 14.18 -15.68 4.29
C LEU A 295 15.47 -14.92 4.57
N PHE A 296 15.51 -13.68 4.16
CA PHE A 296 16.54 -12.74 4.57
C PHE A 296 16.15 -12.15 5.92
N THR A 297 16.98 -12.36 6.94
CA THR A 297 16.73 -11.80 8.28
C THR A 297 17.62 -10.58 8.48
N TYR A 298 17.02 -9.45 8.83
CA TYR A 298 17.75 -8.23 9.13
C TYR A 298 18.26 -8.24 10.56
N ASP A 299 19.56 -8.00 10.71
CA ASP A 299 20.21 -7.75 11.99
C ASP A 299 20.79 -6.33 12.00
N PRO A 300 20.33 -5.41 12.89
CA PRO A 300 20.88 -4.07 12.99
C PRO A 300 22.37 -3.98 13.29
N SER A 301 22.99 -5.05 13.81
CA SER A 301 24.42 -5.07 14.13
C SER A 301 25.34 -5.06 12.91
N ILE A 302 24.79 -5.25 11.70
CA ILE A 302 25.54 -5.14 10.43
C ILE A 302 25.97 -3.69 10.14
N HIS A 303 25.32 -2.71 10.76
CA HIS A 303 25.63 -1.30 10.59
C HIS A 303 26.58 -0.82 11.66
N ASP A 304 27.68 -0.19 11.27
CA ASP A 304 28.60 0.52 12.19
C ASP A 304 28.40 2.04 12.08
N TYR A 305 27.63 2.58 13.01
CA TYR A 305 27.39 4.03 13.10
C TYR A 305 28.23 4.71 14.19
N SER A 306 29.32 4.06 14.63
CA SER A 306 30.22 4.62 15.68
C SER A 306 30.99 5.83 15.20
N SER A 307 31.33 5.89 13.92
CA SER A 307 32.15 6.95 13.31
C SER A 307 31.33 7.97 12.50
N GLU A 308 30.17 7.58 11.98
CA GLU A 308 29.34 8.41 11.11
C GLU A 308 27.87 8.36 11.55
N THR A 309 27.23 9.54 11.61
CA THR A 309 25.79 9.61 11.90
C THR A 309 25.00 9.23 10.65
N PRO A 310 24.13 8.21 10.71
CA PRO A 310 23.31 7.84 9.58
C PRO A 310 22.21 8.87 9.35
N GLU A 311 21.88 9.11 8.09
CA GLU A 311 20.79 9.99 7.65
C GLU A 311 20.07 9.42 6.43
N LEU A 312 18.83 9.83 6.22
CA LEU A 312 18.07 9.53 5.01
C LEU A 312 18.61 10.41 3.86
N ARG A 313 19.25 9.80 2.86
CA ARG A 313 19.93 10.51 1.77
C ARG A 313 19.43 10.05 0.40
N PRO A 314 19.35 10.96 -0.60
CA PRO A 314 19.00 10.60 -1.96
C PRO A 314 20.14 9.81 -2.63
N ILE A 315 19.75 8.78 -3.38
CA ILE A 315 20.67 7.98 -4.20
C ILE A 315 20.42 8.12 -5.70
N GLY A 316 19.46 8.98 -6.09
CA GLY A 316 18.95 9.14 -7.46
C GLY A 316 17.58 8.47 -7.64
N HIS A 317 16.93 8.69 -8.80
CA HIS A 317 15.64 8.08 -9.15
C HIS A 317 14.49 8.29 -8.13
N ASP A 318 14.48 9.43 -7.44
CA ASP A 318 13.54 9.75 -6.35
C ASP A 318 13.54 8.68 -5.24
N HIS A 319 14.72 8.07 -5.01
CA HIS A 319 14.96 7.00 -4.07
C HIS A 319 15.88 7.52 -2.94
N TYR A 320 15.44 7.35 -1.70
CA TYR A 320 16.12 7.79 -0.49
C TYR A 320 16.38 6.59 0.40
N VAL A 321 17.60 6.47 0.91
CA VAL A 321 18.00 5.36 1.79
C VAL A 321 18.69 5.92 3.04
N PHE A 322 18.40 5.33 4.19
CA PHE A 322 19.03 5.67 5.46
C PHE A 322 20.32 4.88 5.62
N GLY A 323 21.40 5.59 5.94
CA GLY A 323 22.70 4.98 6.15
C GLY A 323 23.80 6.01 6.42
N SER A 324 24.99 5.50 6.72
CA SER A 324 26.23 6.30 6.77
C SER A 324 26.63 6.75 5.37
N LEU A 325 27.58 7.68 5.25
CA LEU A 325 28.06 8.13 3.94
C LEU A 325 28.67 6.98 3.13
N SER A 326 29.40 6.10 3.79
CA SER A 326 30.02 4.91 3.17
C SER A 326 28.97 3.95 2.62
N GLU A 327 27.91 3.66 3.38
CA GLU A 327 26.80 2.81 2.93
C GLU A 327 26.02 3.43 1.75
N ILE A 328 25.79 4.74 1.80
CA ILE A 328 25.10 5.45 0.70
C ILE A 328 25.90 5.36 -0.60
N GLU A 329 27.23 5.47 -0.56
CA GLU A 329 28.07 5.31 -1.75
C GLU A 329 28.03 3.87 -2.31
N GLU A 330 27.92 2.87 -1.44
CA GLU A 330 27.70 1.47 -1.83
C GLU A 330 26.30 1.29 -2.48
N TYR A 331 25.25 1.82 -1.87
CA TYR A 331 23.89 1.76 -2.43
C TYR A 331 23.78 2.45 -3.79
N LYS A 332 24.46 3.57 -4.00
CA LYS A 332 24.55 4.23 -5.31
C LYS A 332 25.18 3.31 -6.35
N LYS A 333 26.31 2.68 -6.04
CA LYS A 333 26.98 1.74 -6.97
C LYS A 333 26.08 0.55 -7.32
N ILE A 334 25.39 -0.02 -6.33
CA ILE A 334 24.42 -1.11 -6.56
C ILE A 334 23.30 -0.64 -7.49
N ARG A 335 22.77 0.56 -7.27
CA ARG A 335 21.69 1.10 -8.10
C ARG A 335 22.17 1.45 -9.51
N GLU A 336 23.35 2.05 -9.66
CA GLU A 336 23.96 2.39 -10.96
C GLU A 336 24.28 1.17 -11.80
N ALA A 337 24.58 0.03 -11.19
CA ALA A 337 24.74 -1.23 -11.90
C ALA A 337 23.47 -1.67 -12.64
N GLY A 338 22.29 -1.14 -12.25
CA GLY A 338 21.02 -1.34 -12.93
C GLY A 338 20.48 -2.77 -12.89
N ILE A 339 21.09 -3.65 -12.10
CA ILE A 339 20.67 -5.06 -11.95
C ILE A 339 19.67 -5.13 -10.80
N PRO A 340 18.38 -5.48 -11.06
CA PRO A 340 17.39 -5.60 -10.00
C PRO A 340 17.83 -6.59 -8.93
N LEU A 341 17.74 -6.18 -7.67
CA LEU A 341 18.03 -7.06 -6.55
C LEU A 341 16.88 -8.05 -6.38
N LYS A 342 17.19 -9.33 -6.32
CA LYS A 342 16.20 -10.39 -6.03
C LYS A 342 16.24 -10.69 -4.52
N PRO A 343 15.34 -10.13 -3.71
CA PRO A 343 15.37 -10.34 -2.25
C PRO A 343 14.91 -11.74 -1.84
N VAL A 344 14.44 -12.56 -2.80
CA VAL A 344 13.97 -13.92 -2.57
C VAL A 344 14.92 -14.90 -3.23
N THR A 345 15.63 -15.68 -2.41
CA THR A 345 16.44 -16.82 -2.86
C THR A 345 15.64 -18.10 -2.65
N ILE A 346 15.62 -18.98 -3.66
CA ILE A 346 14.97 -20.29 -3.58
C ILE A 346 16.08 -21.33 -3.59
N LYS A 347 16.11 -22.22 -2.59
CA LYS A 347 17.05 -23.35 -2.58
C LYS A 347 16.76 -24.24 -3.77
N ASP A 348 17.79 -24.55 -4.56
CA ASP A 348 17.66 -25.51 -5.64
C ASP A 348 17.46 -26.91 -5.05
N VAL A 349 16.28 -27.49 -5.25
CA VAL A 349 15.89 -28.79 -4.71
C VAL A 349 16.66 -29.93 -5.41
N ASN A 350 17.29 -29.64 -6.56
CA ASN A 350 18.02 -30.61 -7.37
C ASN A 350 19.55 -30.50 -7.20
N ALA A 351 20.05 -29.62 -6.34
CA ALA A 351 21.46 -29.58 -6.01
C ALA A 351 21.82 -30.86 -5.26
N PRO A 352 22.83 -31.62 -5.70
CA PRO A 352 23.28 -32.82 -4.99
C PRO A 352 23.69 -32.41 -3.57
N ALA A 353 23.25 -33.20 -2.59
CA ALA A 353 23.62 -33.01 -1.19
C ALA A 353 25.12 -33.40 -1.03
N ASP A 354 26.01 -32.47 -1.34
CA ASP A 354 27.42 -32.63 -0.99
C ASP A 354 27.61 -32.20 0.47
N GLY A 355 27.89 -33.23 1.27
CA GLY A 355 28.27 -33.08 2.66
C GLY A 355 29.57 -32.34 2.82
N GLN A 356 29.58 -31.46 3.71
CA GLN A 356 30.61 -30.89 4.58
C GLN A 356 30.50 -29.37 4.67
N GLU A 357 29.81 -28.96 5.71
CA GLU A 357 29.99 -27.62 6.28
C GLU A 357 31.44 -27.44 6.67
N LYS A 358 32.16 -26.61 5.94
CA LYS A 358 33.35 -25.95 6.46
C LYS A 358 32.91 -24.52 6.87
N GLU A 359 32.89 -24.32 8.18
CA GLU A 359 32.96 -22.97 8.74
C GLU A 359 34.10 -22.21 8.06
N LYS A 360 33.77 -21.15 7.34
CA LYS A 360 34.73 -20.14 6.94
C LYS A 360 34.27 -18.82 7.53
N GLU A 361 35.10 -18.37 8.46
CA GLU A 361 35.19 -17.00 8.92
C GLU A 361 35.36 -16.02 7.76
N GLY A 362 34.64 -14.91 7.86
CA GLY A 362 34.91 -13.56 7.35
C GLY A 362 35.50 -13.45 5.96
N GLY A 363 34.68 -13.04 5.01
CA GLY A 363 35.13 -12.59 3.71
C GLY A 363 33.94 -12.26 2.82
N ASN A 364 33.91 -11.03 2.32
CA ASN A 364 33.04 -10.57 1.25
C ASN A 364 33.03 -11.61 0.13
N GLU A 365 31.98 -12.39 0.02
CA GLU A 365 31.79 -13.24 -1.16
C GLU A 365 30.76 -12.56 -2.08
N ASP A 366 31.26 -12.26 -3.27
CA ASP A 366 30.51 -11.87 -4.45
C ASP A 366 29.26 -12.73 -4.61
N TYR A 367 28.08 -12.09 -4.58
CA TYR A 367 26.82 -12.75 -4.89
C TYR A 367 26.79 -13.12 -6.36
N ASN A 368 27.18 -14.37 -6.64
CA ASN A 368 27.07 -14.96 -7.95
C ASN A 368 25.57 -15.15 -8.27
N VAL A 369 25.01 -14.19 -9.00
CA VAL A 369 23.65 -14.23 -9.53
C VAL A 369 23.63 -15.25 -10.65
N SER A 370 23.10 -16.46 -10.38
CA SER A 370 22.76 -17.39 -11.45
C SER A 370 21.70 -16.71 -12.36
N ASN A 371 22.11 -16.42 -13.61
CA ASN A 371 21.31 -15.81 -14.66
C ASN A 371 20.25 -16.77 -15.24
N GLU A 372 19.42 -17.41 -14.41
CA GLU A 372 18.22 -18.04 -14.94
C GLU A 372 17.03 -17.12 -14.71
N PRO A 373 16.27 -16.78 -15.77
CA PRO A 373 15.12 -15.92 -15.64
C PRO A 373 14.10 -16.62 -14.76
N ILE A 374 13.80 -16.04 -13.59
CA ILE A 374 12.52 -16.29 -12.93
C ILE A 374 11.50 -15.95 -14.01
N LEU A 375 10.75 -16.97 -14.47
CA LEU A 375 9.69 -16.80 -15.43
C LEU A 375 8.89 -15.53 -15.08
N ASP A 376 9.02 -14.52 -15.93
CA ASP A 376 8.13 -13.36 -15.96
C ASP A 376 6.73 -13.88 -16.30
N THR A 377 6.07 -14.45 -15.28
CA THR A 377 4.64 -14.72 -15.39
C THR A 377 3.97 -13.39 -15.08
N PRO A 378 3.24 -12.81 -16.05
CA PRO A 378 2.47 -11.62 -15.80
C PRO A 378 1.60 -11.81 -14.56
N LEU A 379 1.42 -10.78 -13.75
CA LEU A 379 0.65 -10.77 -12.49
C LEU A 379 -0.76 -11.42 -12.59
N HIS A 380 -1.27 -11.65 -13.79
CA HIS A 380 -2.58 -12.25 -14.07
C HIS A 380 -2.54 -13.71 -14.54
N ASP A 381 -1.37 -14.34 -14.63
CA ASP A 381 -1.28 -15.76 -14.98
C ASP A 381 -1.45 -16.66 -13.74
N THR A 382 -2.65 -16.64 -13.18
CA THR A 382 -2.98 -17.34 -11.92
C THR A 382 -3.02 -18.85 -12.04
N GLY A 383 -2.95 -19.41 -13.28
CA GLY A 383 -3.14 -20.84 -13.51
C GLY A 383 -4.52 -21.32 -13.09
N ASN A 384 -5.54 -20.48 -13.22
CA ASN A 384 -6.88 -20.66 -12.68
C ASN A 384 -7.49 -22.00 -13.12
N ALA A 385 -7.75 -22.90 -12.17
CA ALA A 385 -8.36 -24.20 -12.42
C ALA A 385 -9.76 -24.10 -13.07
N TRP A 386 -10.52 -23.02 -12.81
CA TRP A 386 -11.80 -22.76 -13.43
C TRP A 386 -11.73 -22.57 -14.95
N LEU A 387 -10.61 -22.03 -15.47
CA LEU A 387 -10.38 -21.96 -16.91
C LEU A 387 -10.26 -23.35 -17.53
N GLY A 388 -9.74 -24.31 -16.80
CA GLY A 388 -9.70 -25.72 -17.20
C GLY A 388 -11.10 -26.33 -17.22
N VAL A 389 -11.94 -26.03 -16.23
CA VAL A 389 -13.32 -26.51 -16.15
C VAL A 389 -14.17 -25.91 -17.28
N LEU A 390 -14.06 -24.61 -17.52
CA LEU A 390 -14.75 -23.95 -18.64
C LEU A 390 -14.29 -24.49 -20.00
N ALA A 391 -13.00 -24.76 -20.17
CA ALA A 391 -12.46 -25.35 -21.38
C ALA A 391 -12.88 -26.82 -21.57
N PHE A 392 -13.15 -27.54 -20.51
CA PHE A 392 -13.76 -28.88 -20.57
C PHE A 392 -15.20 -28.81 -21.05
N LEU A 393 -16.00 -27.86 -20.54
CA LEU A 393 -17.40 -27.66 -20.94
C LEU A 393 -17.53 -27.10 -22.36
N PHE A 394 -16.61 -26.23 -22.77
CA PHE A 394 -16.61 -25.58 -24.09
C PHE A 394 -15.21 -25.73 -24.76
N PRO A 395 -14.89 -26.94 -25.30
CA PRO A 395 -13.54 -27.24 -25.76
C PRO A 395 -13.01 -26.31 -26.87
N ILE A 396 -13.85 -25.90 -27.79
CA ILE A 396 -13.45 -25.00 -28.89
C ILE A 396 -13.08 -23.63 -28.36
N LEU A 397 -13.91 -23.06 -27.45
CA LEU A 397 -13.62 -21.78 -26.80
C LEU A 397 -12.36 -21.86 -25.93
N GLY A 398 -12.14 -23.00 -25.26
CA GLY A 398 -10.93 -23.23 -24.47
C GLY A 398 -9.65 -23.27 -25.32
N LEU A 399 -9.70 -23.82 -26.54
CA LEU A 399 -8.57 -23.79 -27.47
C LEU A 399 -8.29 -22.39 -28.01
N ILE A 400 -9.34 -21.61 -28.28
CA ILE A 400 -9.22 -20.19 -28.68
C ILE A 400 -8.59 -19.39 -27.52
N ALA A 401 -9.10 -19.56 -26.30
CA ALA A 401 -8.53 -18.90 -25.11
C ALA A 401 -7.06 -19.29 -24.89
N ALA A 402 -6.70 -20.56 -25.06
CA ALA A 402 -5.32 -21.03 -24.96
C ALA A 402 -4.40 -20.34 -26.00
N SER A 403 -4.92 -20.04 -27.19
CA SER A 403 -4.18 -19.30 -28.22
C SER A 403 -3.97 -17.83 -27.83
N VAL A 404 -5.00 -17.18 -27.28
CA VAL A 404 -4.91 -15.79 -26.78
C VAL A 404 -3.90 -15.70 -25.63
N PHE A 405 -3.96 -16.62 -24.66
CA PHE A 405 -3.00 -16.68 -23.56
C PHE A 405 -1.56 -16.91 -24.03
N ARG A 406 -1.37 -17.65 -25.14
CA ARG A 406 -0.04 -17.77 -25.76
C ARG A 406 0.49 -16.42 -26.24
N LYS A 407 -0.37 -15.61 -26.85
CA LYS A 407 0.01 -14.28 -27.40
C LYS A 407 0.43 -13.31 -26.29
N HIS A 408 -0.16 -13.45 -25.09
CA HIS A 408 0.10 -12.60 -23.93
C HIS A 408 1.03 -13.25 -22.88
N ASN A 409 1.73 -14.32 -23.24
CA ASN A 409 2.69 -15.05 -22.39
C ASN A 409 2.12 -15.68 -21.09
N TYR A 410 0.80 -15.87 -20.99
CA TYR A 410 0.15 -16.52 -19.84
C TYR A 410 0.24 -18.04 -19.93
N MET A 411 1.39 -18.61 -19.57
CA MET A 411 1.69 -20.03 -19.76
C MET A 411 0.86 -20.99 -18.90
N ARG A 412 0.52 -20.61 -17.67
CA ARG A 412 -0.29 -21.43 -16.75
C ARG A 412 -1.74 -21.50 -17.20
N ASN A 413 -2.36 -20.36 -17.52
CA ASN A 413 -3.73 -20.30 -18.03
C ASN A 413 -3.86 -21.03 -19.36
N ARG A 414 -2.85 -20.91 -20.23
CA ARG A 414 -2.78 -21.68 -21.48
C ARG A 414 -2.77 -23.19 -21.22
N ARG A 415 -1.99 -23.67 -20.25
CA ARG A 415 -1.92 -25.10 -19.91
C ARG A 415 -3.26 -25.60 -19.37
N SER A 416 -3.92 -24.84 -18.49
CA SER A 416 -5.22 -25.18 -17.93
C SER A 416 -6.30 -25.27 -19.02
N CYS A 417 -6.42 -24.27 -19.89
CA CYS A 417 -7.35 -24.27 -21.00
C CYS A 417 -7.09 -25.42 -21.97
N ARG A 418 -5.84 -25.67 -22.34
CA ARG A 418 -5.48 -26.73 -23.28
C ARG A 418 -5.78 -28.12 -22.72
N LYS A 419 -5.42 -28.40 -21.45
CA LYS A 419 -5.72 -29.67 -20.80
C LYS A 419 -7.22 -29.90 -20.69
N GLY A 420 -7.98 -28.91 -20.20
CA GLY A 420 -9.43 -28.98 -20.10
C GLY A 420 -10.10 -29.24 -21.44
N SER A 421 -9.66 -28.55 -22.50
CA SER A 421 -10.19 -28.76 -23.86
C SER A 421 -9.95 -30.16 -24.41
N PHE A 422 -8.75 -30.71 -24.26
CA PHE A 422 -8.47 -32.06 -24.73
C PHE A 422 -9.25 -33.13 -23.97
N ILE A 423 -9.36 -33.00 -22.64
CA ILE A 423 -10.16 -33.91 -21.81
C ILE A 423 -11.62 -33.80 -22.17
N GLY A 424 -12.16 -32.59 -22.40
CA GLY A 424 -13.53 -32.34 -22.79
C GLY A 424 -13.87 -32.93 -24.18
N LEU A 425 -12.96 -32.82 -25.14
CA LEU A 425 -13.10 -33.45 -26.47
C LEU A 425 -13.08 -34.98 -26.38
N ALA A 426 -12.17 -35.56 -25.62
CA ALA A 426 -12.07 -37.01 -25.42
C ALA A 426 -13.31 -37.56 -24.74
N PHE A 427 -13.82 -36.89 -23.69
CA PHE A 427 -15.06 -37.30 -23.01
C PHE A 427 -16.28 -37.24 -23.89
N ARG A 428 -16.44 -36.20 -24.71
CA ARG A 428 -17.54 -36.10 -25.68
C ARG A 428 -17.45 -37.14 -26.80
N GLY A 429 -16.23 -37.44 -27.26
CA GLY A 429 -16.00 -38.53 -28.21
C GLY A 429 -16.43 -39.88 -27.64
N ALA A 430 -16.07 -40.17 -26.39
CA ALA A 430 -16.48 -41.41 -25.71
C ALA A 430 -18.02 -41.48 -25.55
N LEU A 431 -18.67 -40.37 -25.13
CA LEU A 431 -20.13 -40.32 -25.03
C LEU A 431 -20.83 -40.55 -26.38
N LEU A 432 -20.28 -40.00 -27.46
CA LEU A 432 -20.84 -40.18 -28.80
C LEU A 432 -20.72 -41.64 -29.27
N VAL A 433 -19.59 -42.31 -28.97
CA VAL A 433 -19.43 -43.73 -29.26
C VAL A 433 -20.40 -44.57 -28.44
N ILE A 434 -20.58 -44.31 -27.16
CA ILE A 434 -21.54 -44.97 -26.28
C ILE A 434 -22.96 -44.78 -26.83
N PHE A 435 -23.32 -43.55 -27.22
CA PHE A 435 -24.63 -43.24 -27.79
C PHE A 435 -24.87 -43.98 -29.10
N LEU A 436 -23.88 -44.06 -30.00
CA LEU A 436 -23.98 -44.83 -31.26
C LEU A 436 -24.15 -46.32 -30.97
N ILE A 437 -23.43 -46.88 -29.99
CA ILE A 437 -23.57 -48.29 -29.58
C ILE A 437 -25.00 -48.55 -29.05
N LEU A 438 -25.53 -47.67 -28.18
CA LEU A 438 -26.89 -47.79 -27.65
C LEU A 438 -27.95 -47.67 -28.76
N LEU A 439 -27.71 -46.78 -29.72
CA LEU A 439 -28.62 -46.62 -30.88
C LEU A 439 -28.59 -47.86 -31.78
N LEU A 440 -27.44 -48.46 -31.99
CA LEU A 440 -27.27 -49.73 -32.73
C LEU A 440 -27.97 -50.89 -32.02
N LEU A 441 -27.87 -50.96 -30.67
CA LEU A 441 -28.54 -51.96 -29.85
C LEU A 441 -30.08 -51.77 -29.78
N ALA A 442 -30.56 -50.53 -29.99
CA ALA A 442 -32.00 -50.25 -30.04
C ALA A 442 -32.66 -50.54 -31.40
N VAL A 443 -31.86 -50.75 -32.44
CA VAL A 443 -32.32 -51.04 -33.82
C VAL A 443 -32.26 -52.56 -34.13
N ILE A 444 -31.55 -53.33 -33.28
CA ILE A 444 -31.52 -54.79 -33.31
C ILE A 444 -32.55 -55.32 -32.32
#